data_bd698351af04bcae299001946dc9771d
#
_entry.id   bd698351af04bcae299001946dc9771d
#
_cell.length_a   1.000
_cell.length_b   1.000
_cell.length_c   1.000
_cell.angle_alpha   90.00
_cell.angle_beta   90.00
_cell.angle_gamma   90.00
#
_symmetry.space_group_name_H-M   'P 1'
#
loop_
_entity.id
_entity.type
_entity.pdbx_description
1 polymer ?
#
loop_
_entity_poly.entity_id
_entity_poly.type
_entity_poly.pdbx_seq_one_letter_code
_entity_poly.pdbx_strand_id
1 'polypeptide(L)'
;VNTIAKLRKLRDTLKAEGIEDVACLCSKYRQEAEEFDKLDDVLKGNVLQHQVTLTTTTLYNGVDMKDRALKYIVSELWNPLVNAQILGRKRPLDEGDTCAVYLLHYPKERLEGTLKKIEKYQLKPVEAYQKWFDDKKAWKAYLHQPETLEILKKSHTVVLDPLEGEYCWRKRATLQARVE
;
A
#
# COMPACT_ATOMS: atom_id res chain seq x y z
N VAL A 1 -1.57 -3.88 8.26
CA VAL A 1 -1.31 -5.23 7.68
C VAL A 1 -1.38 -5.16 6.16
N ASN A 2 -0.45 -5.81 5.44
CA ASN A 2 -0.35 -5.67 3.96
C ASN A 2 -1.34 -6.53 3.16
N THR A 3 -1.86 -7.60 3.74
CA THR A 3 -2.73 -8.54 3.01
C THR A 3 -3.85 -9.06 3.90
N ILE A 4 -4.95 -9.44 3.27
CA ILE A 4 -6.10 -10.03 3.96
C ILE A 4 -5.73 -11.37 4.61
N ALA A 5 -4.92 -12.19 3.94
CA ALA A 5 -4.48 -13.46 4.51
C ALA A 5 -3.71 -13.28 5.83
N LYS A 6 -2.82 -12.27 5.88
CA LYS A 6 -2.13 -11.91 7.13
C LYS A 6 -3.07 -11.35 8.19
N LEU A 7 -4.04 -10.54 7.78
CA LEU A 7 -5.03 -9.96 8.69
C LEU A 7 -5.83 -11.07 9.37
N ARG A 8 -6.32 -12.05 8.61
CA ARG A 8 -6.99 -13.25 9.14
C ARG A 8 -6.11 -14.02 10.11
N LYS A 9 -4.90 -14.38 9.67
CA LYS A 9 -3.95 -15.12 10.50
C LYS A 9 -3.65 -14.38 11.81
N LEU A 10 -3.46 -13.07 11.77
CA LEU A 10 -3.18 -12.28 12.96
C LEU A 10 -4.39 -12.22 13.90
N ARG A 11 -5.61 -12.04 13.37
CA ARG A 11 -6.85 -12.12 14.16
C ARG A 11 -6.95 -13.47 14.88
N ASP A 12 -6.75 -14.55 14.14
CA ASP A 12 -6.88 -15.90 14.69
C ASP A 12 -5.80 -16.18 15.74
N THR A 13 -4.60 -15.66 15.54
CA THR A 13 -3.53 -15.74 16.55
C THR A 13 -3.89 -14.96 17.81
N LEU A 14 -4.38 -13.71 17.69
CA LEU A 14 -4.76 -12.89 18.84
C LEU A 14 -5.90 -13.53 19.64
N LYS A 15 -6.88 -14.13 18.97
CA LYS A 15 -7.96 -14.87 19.64
C LYS A 15 -7.45 -16.11 20.36
N ALA A 16 -6.53 -16.84 19.77
CA ALA A 16 -5.90 -17.99 20.43
C ALA A 16 -5.11 -17.60 21.68
N GLU A 17 -4.57 -16.36 21.72
CA GLU A 17 -3.90 -15.79 22.90
C GLU A 17 -4.87 -15.16 23.90
N GLY A 18 -6.19 -15.30 23.70
CA GLY A 18 -7.22 -14.82 24.64
C GLY A 18 -7.66 -13.37 24.42
N ILE A 19 -7.27 -12.74 23.31
CA ILE A 19 -7.72 -11.38 22.95
C ILE A 19 -8.95 -11.52 22.06
N GLU A 20 -10.13 -11.44 22.67
CA GLU A 20 -11.40 -11.68 21.94
C GLU A 20 -11.90 -10.43 21.19
N ASP A 21 -11.68 -9.22 21.73
CA ASP A 21 -12.15 -7.96 21.17
C ASP A 21 -11.23 -7.43 20.06
N VAL A 22 -11.32 -8.09 18.90
CA VAL A 22 -10.49 -7.80 17.72
C VAL A 22 -11.36 -7.48 16.51
N ALA A 23 -11.33 -6.23 16.06
CA ALA A 23 -11.95 -5.81 14.81
C ALA A 23 -11.01 -5.94 13.60
N CYS A 24 -11.59 -6.24 12.45
CA CYS A 24 -10.87 -6.39 11.18
C CYS A 24 -11.47 -5.53 10.09
N LEU A 25 -10.72 -4.51 9.64
CA LEU A 25 -11.13 -3.61 8.56
C LEU A 25 -10.37 -3.89 7.27
N CYS A 26 -11.09 -3.94 6.16
CA CYS A 26 -10.48 -3.95 4.82
C CYS A 26 -11.14 -2.93 3.88
N SER A 27 -10.67 -2.82 2.62
CA SER A 27 -11.20 -1.85 1.68
C SER A 27 -12.68 -2.07 1.35
N LYS A 28 -13.41 -0.99 1.02
CA LYS A 28 -14.85 -0.94 0.76
C LYS A 28 -15.37 -2.06 -0.18
N TYR A 29 -14.59 -2.45 -1.17
CA TYR A 29 -14.97 -3.51 -2.13
C TYR A 29 -14.96 -4.93 -1.54
N ARG A 30 -14.43 -5.11 -0.33
CA ARG A 30 -14.34 -6.39 0.37
C ARG A 30 -15.08 -6.41 1.70
N GLN A 31 -15.73 -5.31 2.04
CA GLN A 31 -16.55 -5.18 3.26
C GLN A 31 -17.89 -5.93 3.15
N GLU A 32 -18.25 -6.40 1.96
CA GLU A 32 -19.45 -7.21 1.74
C GLU A 32 -19.30 -8.67 2.21
N ALA A 33 -18.07 -9.09 2.51
CA ALA A 33 -17.88 -10.38 3.17
C ALA A 33 -18.23 -10.21 4.67
N GLU A 34 -19.17 -11.00 5.17
CA GLU A 34 -19.59 -11.07 6.60
C GLU A 34 -18.44 -11.20 7.59
N GLU A 35 -17.26 -11.45 7.10
CA GLU A 35 -16.02 -11.69 7.82
C GLU A 35 -15.31 -10.40 8.32
N PHE A 36 -15.68 -9.23 7.76
CA PHE A 36 -15.02 -7.96 8.05
C PHE A 36 -15.98 -6.97 8.68
N ASP A 37 -15.46 -6.24 9.67
CA ASP A 37 -16.23 -5.22 10.35
C ASP A 37 -16.42 -3.99 9.45
N LYS A 38 -17.54 -3.30 9.63
CA LYS A 38 -17.79 -2.03 8.94
C LYS A 38 -17.06 -0.90 9.65
N LEU A 39 -16.60 0.08 8.86
CA LEU A 39 -15.88 1.23 9.43
C LEU A 39 -16.68 1.94 10.52
N ASP A 40 -17.98 2.12 10.31
CA ASP A 40 -18.87 2.83 11.24
C ASP A 40 -19.08 2.07 12.57
N ASP A 41 -18.91 0.75 12.57
CA ASP A 41 -18.97 -0.07 13.77
C ASP A 41 -17.65 -0.03 14.54
N VAL A 42 -16.52 0.04 13.84
CA VAL A 42 -15.18 0.06 14.43
C VAL A 42 -14.77 1.46 14.91
N LEU A 43 -15.23 2.50 14.23
CA LEU A 43 -14.90 3.89 14.53
C LEU A 43 -16.16 4.73 14.71
N LYS A 44 -16.46 5.12 15.96
CA LYS A 44 -17.57 6.01 16.30
C LYS A 44 -17.04 7.33 16.82
N GLY A 45 -17.45 8.43 16.19
CA GLY A 45 -17.02 9.77 16.61
C GLY A 45 -15.50 9.96 16.64
N ASN A 46 -14.78 9.31 15.72
CA ASN A 46 -13.31 9.29 15.64
C ASN A 46 -12.62 8.51 16.80
N VAL A 47 -13.35 7.65 17.52
CA VAL A 47 -12.83 6.79 18.60
C VAL A 47 -12.96 5.32 18.18
N LEU A 48 -11.88 4.57 18.33
CA LEU A 48 -11.88 3.12 18.08
C LEU A 48 -12.69 2.40 19.17
N GLN A 49 -13.53 1.45 18.75
CA GLN A 49 -14.46 0.76 19.66
C GLN A 49 -13.94 -0.57 20.18
N HIS A 50 -12.81 -1.04 19.65
CA HIS A 50 -12.27 -2.37 19.95
C HIS A 50 -10.88 -2.28 20.58
N GLN A 51 -10.55 -3.28 21.40
CA GLN A 51 -9.23 -3.39 22.04
C GLN A 51 -8.11 -3.47 20.99
N VAL A 52 -8.33 -4.23 19.93
CA VAL A 52 -7.40 -4.34 18.81
C VAL A 52 -8.14 -4.11 17.50
N THR A 53 -7.65 -3.18 16.69
CA THR A 53 -8.15 -2.96 15.33
C THR A 53 -7.10 -3.33 14.32
N LEU A 54 -7.34 -4.40 13.57
CA LEU A 54 -6.51 -4.84 12.46
C LEU A 54 -7.02 -4.23 11.16
N THR A 55 -6.15 -3.56 10.42
CA THR A 55 -6.57 -2.91 9.18
C THR A 55 -5.52 -3.09 8.08
N THR A 56 -5.98 -3.09 6.84
CA THR A 56 -5.13 -2.84 5.68
C THR A 56 -4.90 -1.32 5.55
N THR A 57 -4.62 -0.83 4.37
CA THR A 57 -4.46 0.62 4.12
C THR A 57 -5.77 1.43 4.21
N THR A 58 -6.86 0.83 4.68
CA THR A 58 -8.21 1.44 4.68
C THR A 58 -8.29 2.68 5.55
N LEU A 59 -7.67 2.66 6.73
CA LEU A 59 -7.76 3.78 7.69
C LEU A 59 -6.89 4.99 7.36
N TYR A 60 -5.94 4.90 6.42
CA TYR A 60 -5.12 6.06 6.11
C TYR A 60 -5.81 7.08 5.20
N ASN A 61 -6.91 6.69 4.53
CA ASN A 61 -7.67 7.56 3.63
C ASN A 61 -8.87 8.21 4.34
N GLY A 62 -8.69 9.45 4.81
CA GLY A 62 -9.80 10.31 5.20
C GLY A 62 -10.38 10.11 6.61
N VAL A 63 -9.73 9.33 7.48
CA VAL A 63 -10.18 9.11 8.85
C VAL A 63 -9.24 9.79 9.83
N ASP A 64 -9.74 10.67 10.67
CA ASP A 64 -9.00 11.21 11.82
C ASP A 64 -9.40 10.44 13.09
N MET A 65 -8.41 10.01 13.86
CA MET A 65 -8.62 9.31 15.13
C MET A 65 -8.32 10.25 16.29
N LYS A 66 -9.35 10.63 17.03
CA LYS A 66 -9.28 11.45 18.25
C LYS A 66 -9.56 10.55 19.45
N ASP A 67 -8.67 9.61 19.67
CA ASP A 67 -8.87 8.54 20.64
C ASP A 67 -7.70 8.49 21.64
N ARG A 68 -7.95 8.86 22.89
CA ARG A 68 -6.97 8.81 23.97
C ARG A 68 -6.61 7.37 24.38
N ALA A 69 -7.50 6.42 24.13
CA ALA A 69 -7.27 5.01 24.43
C ALA A 69 -6.32 4.36 23.40
N LEU A 70 -6.15 4.95 22.21
CA LEU A 70 -5.19 4.47 21.23
C LEU A 70 -3.76 4.72 21.70
N LYS A 71 -3.16 3.71 22.34
CA LYS A 71 -1.81 3.77 22.91
C LYS A 71 -0.72 3.22 22.01
N TYR A 72 -1.07 2.38 21.06
CA TYR A 72 -0.11 1.67 20.24
C TYR A 72 -0.54 1.66 18.76
N ILE A 73 0.37 1.99 17.88
CA ILE A 73 0.23 1.81 16.43
C ILE A 73 1.37 0.92 15.95
N VAL A 74 1.02 -0.21 15.33
CA VAL A 74 2.00 -1.13 14.74
C VAL A 74 1.85 -1.13 13.22
N SER A 75 2.88 -0.73 12.50
CA SER A 75 2.87 -0.73 11.04
C SER A 75 3.93 -1.68 10.48
N GLU A 76 3.51 -2.54 9.57
CA GLU A 76 4.41 -3.40 8.78
C GLU A 76 4.63 -2.87 7.35
N LEU A 77 4.29 -1.61 7.10
CA LEU A 77 4.51 -0.98 5.82
C LEU A 77 5.94 -0.45 5.73
N TRP A 78 6.59 -0.70 4.61
CA TRP A 78 7.96 -0.23 4.38
C TRP A 78 8.02 1.20 3.84
N ASN A 79 6.91 1.69 3.25
CA ASN A 79 6.84 3.02 2.66
C ASN A 79 6.74 4.10 3.73
N PRO A 80 7.75 4.97 3.89
CA PRO A 80 7.78 6.00 4.94
C PRO A 80 6.68 7.05 4.77
N LEU A 81 6.27 7.37 3.54
CA LEU A 81 5.18 8.34 3.30
C LEU A 81 3.84 7.78 3.75
N VAL A 82 3.58 6.51 3.46
CA VAL A 82 2.34 5.85 3.91
C VAL A 82 2.33 5.74 5.44
N ASN A 83 3.47 5.42 6.05
CA ASN A 83 3.60 5.43 7.51
C ASN A 83 3.33 6.81 8.08
N ALA A 84 3.91 7.87 7.53
CA ALA A 84 3.65 9.24 7.97
C ALA A 84 2.16 9.62 7.84
N GLN A 85 1.48 9.20 6.78
CA GLN A 85 0.05 9.42 6.61
C GLN A 85 -0.78 8.68 7.66
N ILE A 86 -0.45 7.42 7.95
CA ILE A 86 -1.13 6.63 8.99
C ILE A 86 -0.95 7.27 10.37
N LEU A 87 0.28 7.63 10.71
CA LEU A 87 0.60 8.26 11.98
C LEU A 87 -0.08 9.62 12.15
N GLY A 88 -0.13 10.40 11.06
CA GLY A 88 -0.85 11.67 11.04
C GLY A 88 -2.36 11.56 11.24
N ARG A 89 -2.95 10.36 11.22
CA ARG A 89 -4.37 10.15 11.52
C ARG A 89 -4.68 10.16 13.00
N LYS A 90 -3.73 9.80 13.86
CA LYS A 90 -3.85 10.02 15.30
C LYS A 90 -3.71 11.51 15.57
N ARG A 91 -4.81 12.14 15.98
CA ARG A 91 -4.84 13.54 16.38
C ARG A 91 -4.76 13.63 17.92
N PRO A 92 -3.69 14.17 18.47
CA PRO A 92 -3.61 14.32 19.92
C PRO A 92 -4.71 15.25 20.41
N LEU A 93 -5.32 14.92 21.53
CA LEU A 93 -6.34 15.74 22.18
C LEU A 93 -5.72 16.84 23.05
N ASP A 94 -4.54 16.57 23.62
CA ASP A 94 -3.72 17.50 24.40
C ASP A 94 -2.27 17.00 24.43
N GLU A 95 -1.38 17.72 25.11
CA GLU A 95 0.05 17.41 25.23
C GLU A 95 0.33 16.05 25.92
N GLY A 96 -0.59 15.57 26.76
CA GLY A 96 -0.47 14.28 27.44
C GLY A 96 -1.02 13.09 26.63
N ASP A 97 -1.64 13.34 25.48
CA ASP A 97 -2.18 12.29 24.62
C ASP A 97 -1.10 11.70 23.71
N THR A 98 -0.38 10.73 24.24
CA THR A 98 0.74 10.07 23.57
C THR A 98 0.37 8.70 23.02
N CYS A 99 1.03 8.29 21.93
CA CYS A 99 0.88 6.99 21.31
C CYS A 99 2.27 6.43 20.94
N ALA A 100 2.56 5.21 21.35
CA ALA A 100 3.78 4.53 20.94
C ALA A 100 3.63 3.94 19.54
N VAL A 101 4.66 4.11 18.71
CA VAL A 101 4.66 3.63 17.33
C VAL A 101 5.72 2.58 17.14
N TYR A 102 5.32 1.44 16.64
CA TYR A 102 6.20 0.33 16.28
C TYR A 102 6.21 0.13 14.76
N LEU A 103 7.34 0.39 14.14
CA LEU A 103 7.54 0.13 12.72
C LEU A 103 8.32 -1.16 12.58
N LEU A 104 7.80 -2.12 11.80
CA LEU A 104 8.52 -3.35 11.53
C LEU A 104 9.73 -3.07 10.67
N HIS A 105 10.87 -3.56 11.12
CA HIS A 105 12.10 -3.49 10.36
C HIS A 105 12.05 -4.46 9.17
N TYR A 106 12.37 -3.93 8.00
CA TYR A 106 12.54 -4.73 6.78
C TYR A 106 14.01 -5.07 6.58
N PRO A 107 14.36 -6.35 6.40
CA PRO A 107 15.71 -6.75 6.07
C PRO A 107 16.20 -6.04 4.81
N LYS A 108 17.48 -5.67 4.80
CA LYS A 108 18.12 -4.93 3.69
C LYS A 108 17.93 -5.66 2.36
N GLU A 109 18.09 -6.98 2.34
CA GLU A 109 17.95 -7.83 1.16
C GLU A 109 16.54 -7.75 0.56
N ARG A 110 15.52 -7.61 1.39
CA ARG A 110 14.14 -7.44 0.94
C ARG A 110 13.92 -6.08 0.29
N LEU A 111 14.49 -5.02 0.86
CA LEU A 111 14.44 -3.67 0.28
C LEU A 111 15.19 -3.61 -1.05
N GLU A 112 16.38 -4.18 -1.12
CA GLU A 112 17.17 -4.28 -2.35
C GLU A 112 16.44 -5.09 -3.44
N GLY A 113 15.79 -6.19 -3.06
CA GLY A 113 14.96 -6.96 -3.97
C GLY A 113 13.76 -6.17 -4.50
N THR A 114 13.17 -5.30 -3.68
CA THR A 114 12.09 -4.40 -4.10
C THR A 114 12.61 -3.32 -5.04
N LEU A 115 13.74 -2.69 -4.71
CA LEU A 115 14.38 -1.68 -5.57
C LEU A 115 14.73 -2.24 -6.95
N LYS A 116 15.33 -3.44 -7.02
CA LYS A 116 15.61 -4.13 -8.29
C LYS A 116 14.35 -4.37 -9.13
N LYS A 117 13.22 -4.69 -8.46
CA LYS A 117 11.92 -4.86 -9.17
C LYS A 117 11.40 -3.52 -9.70
N ILE A 118 11.47 -2.45 -8.91
CA ILE A 118 11.07 -1.11 -9.34
C ILE A 118 11.93 -0.67 -10.52
N GLU A 119 13.24 -0.79 -10.42
CA GLU A 119 14.16 -0.47 -11.50
C GLU A 119 13.82 -1.25 -12.77
N LYS A 120 13.72 -2.57 -12.67
CA LYS A 120 13.47 -3.45 -13.82
C LYS A 120 12.12 -3.21 -14.48
N TYR A 121 11.03 -3.11 -13.69
CA TYR A 121 9.67 -3.13 -14.22
C TYR A 121 9.03 -1.73 -14.31
N GLN A 122 9.59 -0.72 -13.65
CA GLN A 122 9.01 0.62 -13.65
C GLN A 122 9.94 1.67 -14.29
N LEU A 123 11.22 1.73 -13.90
CA LEU A 123 12.11 2.78 -14.37
C LEU A 123 12.68 2.48 -15.75
N LYS A 124 13.24 1.30 -15.98
CA LYS A 124 13.80 0.92 -17.29
C LYS A 124 12.83 1.04 -18.48
N PRO A 125 11.53 0.63 -18.36
CA PRO A 125 10.56 0.88 -19.41
C PRO A 125 10.36 2.37 -19.74
N VAL A 126 10.39 3.24 -18.72
CA VAL A 126 10.25 4.69 -18.93
C VAL A 126 11.48 5.26 -19.61
N GLU A 127 12.67 4.86 -19.20
CA GLU A 127 13.93 5.28 -19.82
C GLU A 127 13.98 4.85 -21.29
N ALA A 128 13.59 3.61 -21.58
CA ALA A 128 13.50 3.12 -22.95
C ALA A 128 12.47 3.89 -23.78
N TYR A 129 11.30 4.16 -23.21
CA TYR A 129 10.26 4.96 -23.85
C TYR A 129 10.77 6.37 -24.16
N GLN A 130 11.38 7.05 -23.20
CA GLN A 130 11.93 8.39 -23.40
C GLN A 130 13.04 8.43 -24.46
N LYS A 131 13.85 7.38 -24.51
CA LYS A 131 14.94 7.28 -25.49
C LYS A 131 14.46 7.07 -26.93
N TRP A 132 13.41 6.30 -27.14
CA TRP A 132 12.98 5.85 -28.47
C TRP A 132 11.59 6.33 -28.88
N PHE A 133 10.94 7.17 -28.08
CA PHE A 133 9.58 7.64 -28.38
C PHE A 133 9.48 8.33 -29.74
N ASP A 134 10.47 9.17 -30.10
CA ASP A 134 10.51 9.89 -31.37
C ASP A 134 11.02 9.03 -32.52
N ASP A 135 11.67 7.89 -32.25
CA ASP A 135 12.09 6.90 -33.25
C ASP A 135 11.14 5.69 -33.21
N LYS A 136 10.04 5.79 -33.96
CA LYS A 136 9.02 4.73 -34.03
C LYS A 136 9.58 3.37 -34.47
N LYS A 137 10.64 3.35 -35.28
CA LYS A 137 11.27 2.09 -35.74
C LYS A 137 12.07 1.46 -34.62
N ALA A 138 12.86 2.23 -33.89
CA ALA A 138 13.61 1.76 -32.73
C ALA A 138 12.67 1.32 -31.59
N TRP A 139 11.61 2.08 -31.34
CA TRP A 139 10.59 1.72 -30.35
C TRP A 139 9.89 0.41 -30.69
N LYS A 140 9.46 0.21 -31.94
CA LYS A 140 8.88 -1.06 -32.38
C LYS A 140 9.87 -2.22 -32.24
N ALA A 141 11.14 -2.04 -32.65
CA ALA A 141 12.16 -3.06 -32.48
C ALA A 141 12.39 -3.45 -31.02
N TYR A 142 12.37 -2.48 -30.10
CA TYR A 142 12.43 -2.71 -28.65
C TYR A 142 11.21 -3.50 -28.14
N LEU A 143 10.00 -3.17 -28.59
CA LEU A 143 8.78 -3.87 -28.19
C LEU A 143 8.74 -5.33 -28.66
N HIS A 144 9.37 -5.66 -29.78
CA HIS A 144 9.41 -7.03 -30.31
C HIS A 144 10.41 -7.95 -29.59
N GLN A 145 11.21 -7.42 -28.65
CA GLN A 145 12.08 -8.26 -27.84
C GLN A 145 11.23 -9.05 -26.80
N PRO A 146 11.35 -10.39 -26.73
CA PRO A 146 10.54 -11.20 -25.81
C PRO A 146 10.65 -10.77 -24.34
N GLU A 147 11.87 -10.42 -23.91
CA GLU A 147 12.11 -9.95 -22.53
C GLU A 147 11.42 -8.62 -22.25
N THR A 148 11.34 -7.73 -23.24
CA THR A 148 10.65 -6.44 -23.10
C THR A 148 9.17 -6.62 -22.87
N LEU A 149 8.50 -7.49 -23.61
CA LEU A 149 7.08 -7.76 -23.44
C LEU A 149 6.77 -8.28 -22.03
N GLU A 150 7.59 -9.17 -21.48
CA GLU A 150 7.45 -9.66 -20.13
C GLU A 150 7.64 -8.56 -19.07
N ILE A 151 8.55 -7.63 -19.31
CA ILE A 151 8.75 -6.46 -18.44
C ILE A 151 7.55 -5.53 -18.51
N LEU A 152 7.06 -5.22 -19.72
CA LEU A 152 5.94 -4.30 -19.93
C LEU A 152 4.63 -4.84 -19.37
N LYS A 153 4.37 -6.14 -19.44
CA LYS A 153 3.19 -6.77 -18.77
C LYS A 153 3.16 -6.53 -17.26
N LYS A 154 4.33 -6.35 -16.62
CA LYS A 154 4.47 -6.09 -15.18
C LYS A 154 4.70 -4.62 -14.87
N SER A 155 4.80 -3.76 -15.89
CA SER A 155 4.97 -2.32 -15.73
C SER A 155 3.64 -1.65 -15.41
N HIS A 156 3.70 -0.65 -14.52
CA HIS A 156 2.59 0.28 -14.28
C HIS A 156 2.88 1.68 -14.84
N THR A 157 4.10 1.90 -15.31
CA THR A 157 4.58 3.19 -15.80
C THR A 157 4.48 3.32 -17.32
N VAL A 158 4.79 2.25 -18.04
CA VAL A 158 4.55 2.16 -19.49
C VAL A 158 3.46 1.11 -19.69
N VAL A 159 2.33 1.52 -20.20
CA VAL A 159 1.11 0.70 -20.34
C VAL A 159 0.61 0.71 -21.76
N LEU A 160 -0.05 -0.36 -22.17
CA LEU A 160 -0.74 -0.43 -23.44
C LEU A 160 -1.96 0.50 -23.39
N ASP A 161 -2.06 1.43 -24.32
CA ASP A 161 -3.27 2.23 -24.51
C ASP A 161 -4.30 1.37 -25.25
N PRO A 162 -5.46 1.09 -24.63
CA PRO A 162 -6.47 0.24 -25.26
C PRO A 162 -7.17 0.87 -26.46
N LEU A 163 -7.10 2.21 -26.63
CA LEU A 163 -7.72 2.92 -27.74
C LEU A 163 -6.81 2.96 -28.98
N GLU A 164 -5.54 3.21 -28.75
CA GLU A 164 -4.56 3.33 -29.83
C GLU A 164 -3.79 2.02 -30.11
N GLY A 165 -3.87 1.05 -29.21
CA GLY A 165 -3.12 -0.20 -29.29
C GLY A 165 -1.60 -0.03 -29.16
N GLU A 166 -1.15 1.12 -28.66
CA GLU A 166 0.25 1.46 -28.49
C GLU A 166 0.64 1.56 -27.00
N TYR A 167 1.91 1.30 -26.68
CA TYR A 167 2.42 1.51 -25.34
C TYR A 167 2.71 3.00 -25.10
N CYS A 168 2.19 3.53 -24.01
CA CYS A 168 2.37 4.93 -23.61
C CYS A 168 2.88 5.06 -22.17
N TRP A 169 3.53 6.18 -21.89
CA TRP A 169 4.07 6.49 -20.57
C TRP A 169 3.01 7.12 -19.66
N ARG A 170 2.74 6.48 -18.53
CA ARG A 170 1.85 7.00 -17.49
C ARG A 170 2.65 7.81 -16.45
N LYS A 171 2.78 9.11 -16.65
CA LYS A 171 3.58 10.04 -15.81
C LYS A 171 3.30 9.93 -14.30
N ARG A 172 2.03 9.77 -13.90
CA ARG A 172 1.66 9.65 -12.48
C ARG A 172 2.25 8.40 -11.82
N ALA A 173 2.22 7.27 -12.50
CA ALA A 173 2.78 6.02 -11.99
C ALA A 173 4.31 6.08 -11.84
N THR A 174 5.00 6.82 -12.73
CA THR A 174 6.46 7.02 -12.62
C THR A 174 6.84 7.83 -11.39
N LEU A 175 6.08 8.89 -11.07
CA LEU A 175 6.32 9.67 -9.86
C LEU A 175 6.12 8.81 -8.61
N GLN A 176 5.08 7.98 -8.59
CA GLN A 176 4.84 7.06 -7.49
C GLN A 176 5.98 6.04 -7.34
N ALA A 177 6.45 5.43 -8.44
CA ALA A 177 7.56 4.48 -8.42
C ALA A 177 8.89 5.06 -7.92
N ARG A 178 9.11 6.39 -8.06
CA ARG A 178 10.31 7.07 -7.54
C ARG A 178 10.22 7.39 -6.05
N VAL A 179 9.02 7.39 -5.51
CA VAL A 179 8.75 7.69 -4.09
C VAL A 179 8.66 6.39 -3.29
N GLU A 180 8.23 5.31 -3.90
CA GLU A 180 8.23 3.96 -3.33
C GLU A 180 9.65 3.35 -3.29
#